data_396e61542787b76fcfba4827153228d1
#
_entry.id   396e61542787b76fcfba4827153228d1
#
_cell.length_a   1.000
_cell.length_b   1.000
_cell.length_c   1.000
_cell.angle_alpha   90.00
_cell.angle_beta   90.00
_cell.angle_gamma   90.00
#
_symmetry.space_group_name_H-M   'P 1'
#
loop_
_entity.id
_entity.type
_entity.pdbx_description
1 polymer ?
#
loop_
_entity_poly.entity_id
_entity_poly.type
_entity_poly.pdbx_seq_one_letter_code
_entity_poly.pdbx_strand_id
1 'polypeptide(L)'
;MSATTTAARPGTAGAGAFTSIGRLDALDWALPLVPRDRRGAARAVLAFRAEVQAVADGAAPRPEKRGRLAAWRLELDALEAGLPATPVTIALQQPLHRHRLPRTELENLVLAADMDAGGVMVAPPQCDLRLYTRRSGGALIILLAAVLGDTSHAAGCFGLALGEAMRLTTLLRDLGPAARAGRLCLPRESLAEAGIVAASTAEVLDHPALDAACAPVAATASERFADARLMLPEVALPARPFLRAVLEAHEDLLETLHARGRGAAVQPPPSPGRVALAARVLRHRFRGAA
;
A
#
# COMPACT_ATOMS: atom_id res chain seq x y z
N MET A 1 19.59 18.72 -37.93
CA MET A 1 20.16 17.83 -36.90
C MET A 1 19.07 17.56 -35.85
N SER A 2 18.31 16.50 -36.04
CA SER A 2 17.19 16.14 -35.15
C SER A 2 17.72 15.21 -34.07
N ALA A 3 17.71 15.68 -32.84
CA ALA A 3 18.04 14.85 -31.67
C ALA A 3 16.82 14.00 -31.31
N THR A 4 16.89 12.72 -31.64
CA THR A 4 15.90 11.71 -31.23
C THR A 4 16.13 11.40 -29.74
N THR A 5 15.32 11.98 -28.88
CA THR A 5 15.30 11.63 -27.46
C THR A 5 14.73 10.21 -27.31
N THR A 6 15.60 9.24 -27.16
CA THR A 6 15.20 7.85 -26.85
C THR A 6 14.67 7.80 -25.42
N ALA A 7 13.36 7.70 -25.27
CA ALA A 7 12.72 7.45 -23.97
C ALA A 7 13.20 6.08 -23.44
N ALA A 8 13.86 6.09 -22.27
CA ALA A 8 14.33 4.88 -21.62
C ALA A 8 13.14 3.99 -21.24
N ARG A 9 13.09 2.77 -21.80
CA ARG A 9 12.11 1.73 -21.43
C ARG A 9 12.27 1.37 -19.95
N PRO A 10 11.18 1.12 -19.21
CA PRO A 10 11.26 0.58 -17.85
C PRO A 10 11.88 -0.82 -17.93
N GLY A 11 13.16 -0.92 -17.60
CA GLY A 11 13.91 -2.17 -17.58
C GLY A 11 13.56 -3.02 -16.38
N THR A 12 13.56 -4.33 -16.56
CA THR A 12 13.46 -5.35 -15.51
C THR A 12 14.54 -5.10 -14.46
N ALA A 13 14.13 -4.67 -13.26
CA ALA A 13 15.04 -4.49 -12.13
C ALA A 13 15.51 -5.87 -11.65
N GLY A 14 16.83 -6.06 -11.66
CA GLY A 14 17.48 -7.22 -11.07
C GLY A 14 17.13 -7.38 -9.59
N ALA A 15 16.80 -8.61 -9.20
CA ALA A 15 16.55 -9.00 -7.83
C ALA A 15 17.80 -8.77 -6.97
N GLY A 16 17.80 -7.71 -6.16
CA GLY A 16 18.87 -7.44 -5.22
C GLY A 16 18.59 -6.28 -4.29
N ALA A 17 18.32 -6.61 -3.04
CA ALA A 17 18.31 -5.77 -1.86
C ALA A 17 17.17 -4.75 -1.71
N PHE A 18 16.41 -4.92 -0.68
CA PHE A 18 15.30 -4.18 -0.10
C PHE A 18 13.88 -4.62 -0.47
N THR A 19 13.60 -5.89 -0.26
CA THR A 19 12.27 -6.50 -0.39
C THR A 19 11.38 -6.35 0.87
N SER A 20 11.58 -5.41 1.77
CA SER A 20 10.83 -5.40 3.04
C SER A 20 9.98 -4.17 3.34
N ILE A 21 10.15 -3.06 2.64
CA ILE A 21 9.45 -1.82 3.01
C ILE A 21 8.13 -1.60 2.22
N GLY A 22 7.82 -2.49 1.35
CA GLY A 22 6.60 -2.44 0.53
C GLY A 22 5.62 -3.57 0.76
N ARG A 23 5.79 -4.37 1.80
CA ARG A 23 4.93 -5.53 2.05
C ARG A 23 3.51 -5.16 2.53
N LEU A 24 2.71 -4.54 1.63
CA LEU A 24 1.28 -4.84 1.56
C LEU A 24 1.06 -6.28 1.06
N ASP A 25 2.08 -7.08 1.16
CA ASP A 25 2.28 -8.44 0.61
C ASP A 25 1.37 -9.43 1.28
N ALA A 26 0.74 -8.99 2.32
CA ALA A 26 -0.27 -9.75 2.99
C ALA A 26 -1.55 -9.95 2.16
N LEU A 27 -1.67 -9.40 0.95
CA LEU A 27 -2.88 -9.60 0.15
C LEU A 27 -2.86 -10.88 -0.69
N ASP A 28 -1.69 -11.40 -1.01
CA ASP A 28 -1.55 -12.65 -1.77
C ASP A 28 -2.18 -13.85 -1.05
N TRP A 29 -2.08 -13.91 0.28
CA TRP A 29 -2.72 -14.97 1.06
C TRP A 29 -4.25 -14.94 1.00
N ALA A 30 -4.85 -13.77 0.77
CA ALA A 30 -6.29 -13.59 0.67
C ALA A 30 -6.83 -13.85 -0.75
N LEU A 31 -5.95 -13.95 -1.77
CA LEU A 31 -6.35 -14.26 -3.15
C LEU A 31 -7.21 -15.52 -3.31
N PRO A 32 -7.08 -16.59 -2.52
CA PRO A 32 -8.03 -17.70 -2.55
C PRO A 32 -9.49 -17.32 -2.28
N LEU A 33 -9.74 -16.19 -1.60
CA LEU A 33 -11.07 -15.64 -1.35
C LEU A 33 -11.64 -14.86 -2.56
N VAL A 34 -10.77 -14.47 -3.50
CA VAL A 34 -11.19 -13.84 -4.75
C VAL A 34 -11.81 -14.91 -5.66
N PRO A 35 -12.95 -14.65 -6.32
CA PRO A 35 -13.53 -15.52 -7.34
C PRO A 35 -12.51 -15.91 -8.40
N ARG A 36 -12.53 -17.17 -8.84
CA ARG A 36 -11.49 -17.72 -9.74
C ARG A 36 -11.30 -16.92 -11.02
N ASP A 37 -12.39 -16.47 -11.62
CA ASP A 37 -12.44 -15.66 -12.84
C ASP A 37 -11.87 -14.24 -12.67
N ARG A 38 -11.72 -13.75 -11.43
CA ARG A 38 -11.23 -12.41 -11.09
C ARG A 38 -9.81 -12.40 -10.51
N ARG A 39 -9.27 -13.58 -10.15
CA ARG A 39 -7.91 -13.68 -9.54
C ARG A 39 -6.81 -13.16 -10.45
N GLY A 40 -6.93 -13.39 -11.76
CA GLY A 40 -5.99 -12.84 -12.73
C GLY A 40 -5.92 -11.31 -12.68
N ALA A 41 -7.08 -10.66 -12.65
CA ALA A 41 -7.19 -9.22 -12.54
C ALA A 41 -6.63 -8.68 -11.20
N ALA A 42 -6.95 -9.34 -10.08
CA ALA A 42 -6.41 -8.97 -8.77
C ALA A 42 -4.87 -9.07 -8.75
N ARG A 43 -4.31 -10.15 -9.30
CA ARG A 43 -2.85 -10.30 -9.42
C ARG A 43 -2.22 -9.21 -10.30
N ALA A 44 -2.86 -8.84 -11.41
CA ALA A 44 -2.36 -7.78 -12.28
C ALA A 44 -2.30 -6.42 -11.56
N VAL A 45 -3.32 -6.08 -10.75
CA VAL A 45 -3.31 -4.86 -9.91
C VAL A 45 -2.18 -4.91 -8.87
N LEU A 46 -2.02 -6.04 -8.17
CA LEU A 46 -0.95 -6.20 -7.17
C LEU A 46 0.44 -6.16 -7.83
N ALA A 47 0.62 -6.78 -8.99
CA ALA A 47 1.85 -6.75 -9.75
C ALA A 47 2.18 -5.33 -10.23
N PHE A 48 1.21 -4.58 -10.75
CA PHE A 48 1.40 -3.17 -11.14
C PHE A 48 1.91 -2.34 -9.96
N ARG A 49 1.24 -2.45 -8.81
CA ARG A 49 1.68 -1.76 -7.60
C ARG A 49 3.12 -2.14 -7.23
N ALA A 50 3.46 -3.43 -7.27
CA ALA A 50 4.79 -3.92 -6.92
C ALA A 50 5.88 -3.39 -7.86
N GLU A 51 5.63 -3.38 -9.17
CA GLU A 51 6.56 -2.84 -10.19
C GLU A 51 6.80 -1.34 -10.00
N VAL A 52 5.73 -0.56 -9.77
CA VAL A 52 5.82 0.87 -9.53
C VAL A 52 6.58 1.15 -8.23
N GLN A 53 6.30 0.42 -7.16
CA GLN A 53 6.99 0.57 -5.87
C GLN A 53 8.47 0.16 -5.97
N ALA A 54 8.80 -0.86 -6.76
CA ALA A 54 10.19 -1.28 -6.98
C ALA A 54 11.06 -0.17 -7.57
N VAL A 55 10.49 0.73 -8.36
CA VAL A 55 11.21 1.92 -8.85
C VAL A 55 11.60 2.84 -7.70
N ALA A 56 10.66 3.10 -6.77
CA ALA A 56 10.92 3.97 -5.62
C ALA A 56 11.93 3.34 -4.65
N ASP A 57 11.86 2.02 -4.43
CA ASP A 57 12.72 1.28 -3.51
C ASP A 57 14.12 0.97 -4.09
N GLY A 58 14.29 1.07 -5.40
CA GLY A 58 15.55 0.79 -6.08
C GLY A 58 16.71 1.71 -5.64
N ALA A 59 17.94 1.33 -5.98
CA ALA A 59 19.15 2.08 -5.61
C ALA A 59 19.45 3.29 -6.52
N ALA A 60 18.68 3.49 -7.60
CA ALA A 60 18.91 4.58 -8.56
C ALA A 60 18.82 5.97 -7.90
N PRO A 61 19.54 6.98 -8.40
CA PRO A 61 19.41 8.36 -7.93
C PRO A 61 17.97 8.90 -8.07
N ARG A 62 17.60 9.84 -7.19
CA ARG A 62 16.24 10.44 -7.18
C ARG A 62 15.77 10.95 -8.56
N PRO A 63 16.59 11.69 -9.35
CA PRO A 63 16.16 12.16 -10.68
C PRO A 63 15.80 11.01 -11.63
N GLU A 64 16.58 9.92 -11.61
CA GLU A 64 16.33 8.74 -12.44
C GLU A 64 15.05 8.02 -12.01
N LYS A 65 14.82 7.82 -10.69
CA LYS A 65 13.58 7.26 -10.17
C LYS A 65 12.36 8.05 -10.64
N ARG A 66 12.41 9.38 -10.53
CA ARG A 66 11.32 10.26 -10.97
C ARG A 66 11.09 10.17 -12.48
N GLY A 67 12.17 10.09 -13.29
CA GLY A 67 12.04 9.85 -14.73
C GLY A 67 11.35 8.53 -15.06
N ARG A 68 11.71 7.45 -14.36
CA ARG A 68 11.05 6.14 -14.52
C ARG A 68 9.58 6.16 -14.07
N LEU A 69 9.25 6.88 -12.99
CA LEU A 69 7.86 7.04 -12.54
C LEU A 69 7.04 7.92 -13.49
N ALA A 70 7.65 8.93 -14.12
CA ALA A 70 7.01 9.68 -15.20
C ALA A 70 6.71 8.79 -16.42
N ALA A 71 7.62 7.86 -16.76
CA ALA A 71 7.39 6.87 -17.82
C ALA A 71 6.19 5.94 -17.51
N TRP A 72 5.95 5.59 -16.24
CA TRP A 72 4.76 4.84 -15.84
C TRP A 72 3.44 5.60 -16.11
N ARG A 73 3.44 6.93 -15.99
CA ARG A 73 2.24 7.72 -16.35
C ARG A 73 1.95 7.67 -17.86
N LEU A 74 3.01 7.78 -18.68
CA LEU A 74 2.87 7.60 -20.13
C LEU A 74 2.42 6.18 -20.49
N GLU A 75 2.87 5.19 -19.75
CA GLU A 75 2.44 3.80 -19.91
C GLU A 75 0.96 3.61 -19.55
N LEU A 76 0.44 4.35 -18.54
CA LEU A 76 -1.01 4.37 -18.24
C LEU A 76 -1.82 5.02 -19.35
N ASP A 77 -1.30 6.07 -20.01
CA ASP A 77 -1.93 6.69 -21.17
C ASP A 77 -1.96 5.70 -22.36
N ALA A 78 -0.87 4.98 -22.59
CA ALA A 78 -0.79 3.94 -23.59
C ALA A 78 -1.75 2.76 -23.29
N LEU A 79 -1.87 2.36 -22.02
CA LEU A 79 -2.82 1.33 -21.60
C LEU A 79 -4.27 1.74 -21.92
N GLU A 80 -4.63 2.99 -21.65
CA GLU A 80 -5.97 3.53 -21.92
C GLU A 80 -6.25 3.62 -23.43
N ALA A 81 -5.23 3.96 -24.22
CA ALA A 81 -5.27 3.95 -25.69
C ALA A 81 -5.28 2.53 -26.29
N GLY A 82 -5.18 1.47 -25.48
CA GLY A 82 -5.14 0.07 -25.94
C GLY A 82 -3.78 -0.38 -26.49
N LEU A 83 -2.70 0.36 -26.20
CA LEU A 83 -1.33 0.15 -26.68
C LEU A 83 -0.32 -0.05 -25.52
N PRO A 84 -0.60 -0.89 -24.51
CA PRO A 84 0.32 -1.11 -23.41
C PRO A 84 1.61 -1.78 -23.89
N ALA A 85 2.76 -1.39 -23.30
CA ALA A 85 4.07 -1.88 -23.71
C ALA A 85 4.75 -2.78 -22.67
N THR A 86 4.34 -2.72 -21.40
CA THR A 86 4.95 -3.56 -20.34
C THR A 86 4.13 -4.82 -20.07
N PRO A 87 4.75 -5.93 -19.62
CA PRO A 87 4.01 -7.15 -19.30
C PRO A 87 2.88 -6.94 -18.30
N VAL A 88 3.08 -6.06 -17.31
CA VAL A 88 2.07 -5.80 -16.27
C VAL A 88 0.90 -4.97 -16.78
N THR A 89 1.14 -3.98 -17.65
CA THR A 89 0.07 -3.19 -18.28
C THR A 89 -0.69 -3.98 -19.35
N ILE A 90 0.00 -4.85 -20.08
CA ILE A 90 -0.65 -5.83 -20.97
C ILE A 90 -1.60 -6.73 -20.15
N ALA A 91 -1.17 -7.20 -18.97
CA ALA A 91 -2.02 -7.99 -18.08
C ALA A 91 -3.19 -7.17 -17.49
N LEU A 92 -3.06 -5.84 -17.37
CA LEU A 92 -4.11 -4.94 -16.92
C LEU A 92 -5.11 -4.54 -18.01
N GLN A 93 -4.77 -4.69 -19.29
CA GLN A 93 -5.59 -4.21 -20.41
C GLN A 93 -7.02 -4.75 -20.38
N GLN A 94 -7.18 -6.07 -20.28
CA GLN A 94 -8.51 -6.67 -20.19
C GLN A 94 -9.22 -6.32 -18.86
N PRO A 95 -8.57 -6.45 -17.67
CA PRO A 95 -9.15 -6.03 -16.40
C PRO A 95 -9.61 -4.58 -16.37
N LEU A 96 -8.86 -3.65 -16.97
CA LEU A 96 -9.21 -2.22 -16.99
C LEU A 96 -10.63 -1.99 -17.52
N HIS A 97 -10.96 -2.60 -18.66
CA HIS A 97 -12.27 -2.45 -19.30
C HIS A 97 -13.33 -3.33 -18.64
N ARG A 98 -13.02 -4.61 -18.40
CA ARG A 98 -13.98 -5.60 -17.86
C ARG A 98 -14.47 -5.24 -16.47
N HIS A 99 -13.59 -4.72 -15.60
CA HIS A 99 -13.90 -4.38 -14.22
C HIS A 99 -14.05 -2.88 -13.99
N ARG A 100 -13.95 -2.05 -15.04
CA ARG A 100 -14.02 -0.58 -14.95
C ARG A 100 -13.07 -0.03 -13.91
N LEU A 101 -11.80 -0.48 -13.96
CA LEU A 101 -10.79 -0.03 -13.00
C LEU A 101 -10.60 1.48 -13.14
N PRO A 102 -10.72 2.26 -12.05
CA PRO A 102 -10.49 3.70 -12.13
C PRO A 102 -9.02 4.00 -12.46
N ARG A 103 -8.75 4.56 -13.64
CA ARG A 103 -7.39 4.95 -14.07
C ARG A 103 -6.73 5.88 -13.06
N THR A 104 -7.51 6.78 -12.47
CA THR A 104 -7.03 7.71 -11.44
C THR A 104 -6.43 7.00 -10.24
N GLU A 105 -6.92 5.81 -9.89
CA GLU A 105 -6.37 5.04 -8.77
C GLU A 105 -5.07 4.30 -9.16
N LEU A 106 -4.92 3.87 -10.41
CA LEU A 106 -3.63 3.39 -10.92
C LEU A 106 -2.58 4.53 -10.90
N GLU A 107 -2.98 5.73 -11.33
CA GLU A 107 -2.11 6.91 -11.27
C GLU A 107 -1.75 7.29 -9.82
N ASN A 108 -2.70 7.19 -8.88
CA ASN A 108 -2.43 7.43 -7.46
C ASN A 108 -1.34 6.50 -6.91
N LEU A 109 -1.28 5.23 -7.33
CA LEU A 109 -0.18 4.32 -6.96
C LEU A 109 1.18 4.82 -7.47
N VAL A 110 1.23 5.36 -8.69
CA VAL A 110 2.46 5.96 -9.26
C VAL A 110 2.85 7.22 -8.49
N LEU A 111 1.86 8.07 -8.15
CA LEU A 111 2.08 9.30 -7.37
C LEU A 111 2.57 9.00 -5.94
N ALA A 112 2.08 7.93 -5.31
CA ALA A 112 2.58 7.49 -4.00
C ALA A 112 4.06 7.07 -4.08
N ALA A 113 4.43 6.32 -5.10
CA ALA A 113 5.82 5.93 -5.33
C ALA A 113 6.72 7.15 -5.64
N ASP A 114 6.20 8.18 -6.32
CA ASP A 114 6.94 9.44 -6.56
C ASP A 114 7.19 10.21 -5.24
N MET A 115 6.25 10.18 -4.28
CA MET A 115 6.46 10.74 -2.94
C MET A 115 7.58 10.00 -2.19
N ASP A 116 7.62 8.67 -2.28
CA ASP A 116 8.71 7.86 -1.71
C ASP A 116 10.07 8.18 -2.38
N ALA A 117 10.10 8.20 -3.71
CA ALA A 117 11.30 8.50 -4.50
C ALA A 117 11.81 9.93 -4.29
N GLY A 118 10.92 10.88 -4.09
CA GLY A 118 11.21 12.29 -3.84
C GLY A 118 11.74 12.60 -2.44
N GLY A 119 11.64 11.64 -1.52
CA GLY A 119 12.04 11.82 -0.12
C GLY A 119 11.07 12.68 0.70
N VAL A 120 9.85 12.86 0.21
CA VAL A 120 8.78 13.58 0.93
C VAL A 120 8.42 12.86 2.24
N MET A 121 8.61 11.52 2.27
CA MET A 121 8.24 10.66 3.39
C MET A 121 9.34 10.56 4.48
N VAL A 122 10.06 11.64 4.72
CA VAL A 122 11.02 11.79 5.85
C VAL A 122 10.48 12.83 6.80
N ALA A 123 9.88 12.42 7.90
CA ALA A 123 9.14 13.27 8.83
C ALA A 123 8.17 14.22 8.09
N PRO A 124 7.23 13.66 7.29
CA PRO A 124 6.32 14.48 6.48
C PRO A 124 5.38 15.30 7.35
N PRO A 125 4.81 16.41 6.84
CA PRO A 125 3.63 17.00 7.43
C PRO A 125 2.49 15.98 7.52
N GLN A 126 1.60 16.13 8.51
CA GLN A 126 0.42 15.26 8.67
C GLN A 126 -0.43 15.20 7.38
N CYS A 127 -0.57 16.33 6.67
CA CYS A 127 -1.32 16.37 5.40
C CYS A 127 -0.67 15.52 4.30
N ASP A 128 0.66 15.47 4.22
CA ASP A 128 1.37 14.67 3.23
C ASP A 128 1.29 13.18 3.57
N LEU A 129 1.33 12.81 4.86
CA LEU A 129 1.09 11.43 5.27
C LEU A 129 -0.32 10.96 4.89
N ARG A 130 -1.34 11.79 5.13
CA ARG A 130 -2.72 11.49 4.72
C ARG A 130 -2.84 11.33 3.21
N LEU A 131 -2.24 12.23 2.42
CA LEU A 131 -2.23 12.13 0.98
C LEU A 131 -1.53 10.85 0.50
N TYR A 132 -0.40 10.51 1.11
CA TYR A 132 0.35 9.31 0.81
C TYR A 132 -0.45 8.01 1.10
N THR A 133 -1.09 7.91 2.27
CA THR A 133 -1.89 6.73 2.64
C THR A 133 -3.12 6.57 1.74
N ARG A 134 -3.76 7.68 1.38
CA ARG A 134 -4.86 7.71 0.40
C ARG A 134 -4.38 7.19 -0.96
N ARG A 135 -3.22 7.66 -1.44
CA ARG A 135 -2.68 7.29 -2.76
C ARG A 135 -2.13 5.86 -2.81
N SER A 136 -1.52 5.38 -1.74
CA SER A 136 -0.90 4.05 -1.71
C SER A 136 -1.85 2.95 -1.26
N GLY A 137 -2.53 3.14 -0.13
CA GLY A 137 -3.45 2.16 0.47
C GLY A 137 -4.87 2.29 -0.07
N GLY A 138 -5.45 3.50 -0.02
CA GLY A 138 -6.81 3.77 -0.49
C GLY A 138 -7.00 3.37 -1.95
N ALA A 139 -6.12 3.84 -2.83
CA ALA A 139 -6.16 3.51 -4.25
C ALA A 139 -6.12 2.00 -4.51
N LEU A 140 -5.26 1.27 -3.78
CA LEU A 140 -5.15 -0.17 -3.95
C LEU A 140 -6.45 -0.91 -3.60
N ILE A 141 -7.09 -0.57 -2.47
CA ILE A 141 -8.32 -1.25 -2.05
C ILE A 141 -9.48 -0.89 -2.96
N ILE A 142 -9.58 0.34 -3.45
CA ILE A 142 -10.58 0.76 -4.45
C ILE A 142 -10.42 -0.07 -5.74
N LEU A 143 -9.19 -0.24 -6.25
CA LEU A 143 -8.93 -1.07 -7.42
C LEU A 143 -9.32 -2.53 -7.19
N LEU A 144 -9.01 -3.09 -6.03
CA LEU A 144 -9.39 -4.47 -5.69
C LEU A 144 -10.90 -4.62 -5.52
N ALA A 145 -11.60 -3.64 -4.94
CA ALA A 145 -13.06 -3.63 -4.86
C ALA A 145 -13.68 -3.62 -6.28
N ALA A 146 -13.16 -2.81 -7.19
CA ALA A 146 -13.59 -2.78 -8.59
C ALA A 146 -13.37 -4.14 -9.29
N VAL A 147 -12.20 -4.77 -9.11
CA VAL A 147 -11.95 -6.15 -9.58
C VAL A 147 -12.98 -7.11 -9.04
N LEU A 148 -13.37 -6.96 -7.77
CA LEU A 148 -14.35 -7.81 -7.09
C LEU A 148 -15.80 -7.48 -7.50
N GLY A 149 -15.99 -6.45 -8.34
CA GLY A 149 -17.27 -6.11 -8.96
C GLY A 149 -18.05 -5.05 -8.22
N ASP A 150 -17.40 -4.28 -7.35
CA ASP A 150 -18.02 -3.15 -6.68
C ASP A 150 -17.29 -1.84 -7.00
N THR A 151 -17.93 -0.99 -7.79
CA THR A 151 -17.47 0.37 -8.14
C THR A 151 -18.40 1.44 -7.55
N SER A 152 -19.21 1.09 -6.56
CA SER A 152 -20.12 2.00 -5.90
C SER A 152 -19.38 3.07 -5.09
N HIS A 153 -20.07 4.16 -4.78
CA HIS A 153 -19.54 5.18 -3.88
C HIS A 153 -19.21 4.60 -2.49
N ALA A 154 -20.07 3.70 -1.98
CA ALA A 154 -19.85 3.01 -0.71
C ALA A 154 -18.55 2.17 -0.72
N ALA A 155 -18.30 1.41 -1.80
CA ALA A 155 -17.04 0.69 -1.98
C ALA A 155 -15.83 1.63 -2.08
N GLY A 156 -15.99 2.80 -2.67
CA GLY A 156 -14.97 3.85 -2.70
C GLY A 156 -14.64 4.37 -1.30
N CYS A 157 -15.63 4.75 -0.52
CA CYS A 157 -15.46 5.22 0.87
C CYS A 157 -14.84 4.14 1.76
N PHE A 158 -15.34 2.90 1.67
CA PHE A 158 -14.76 1.75 2.35
C PHE A 158 -13.29 1.53 1.96
N GLY A 159 -12.99 1.59 0.66
CA GLY A 159 -11.65 1.40 0.13
C GLY A 159 -10.66 2.45 0.64
N LEU A 160 -11.10 3.70 0.77
CA LEU A 160 -10.31 4.76 1.39
C LEU A 160 -10.03 4.44 2.86
N ALA A 161 -11.07 4.18 3.65
CA ALA A 161 -10.94 3.92 5.07
C ALA A 161 -10.04 2.71 5.35
N LEU A 162 -10.33 1.55 4.74
CA LEU A 162 -9.52 0.34 4.91
C LEU A 162 -8.09 0.53 4.42
N GLY A 163 -7.91 1.13 3.23
CA GLY A 163 -6.59 1.30 2.63
C GLY A 163 -5.69 2.24 3.43
N GLU A 164 -6.24 3.35 3.95
CA GLU A 164 -5.52 4.26 4.85
C GLU A 164 -5.11 3.56 6.15
N ALA A 165 -6.05 2.85 6.81
CA ALA A 165 -5.77 2.10 8.03
C ALA A 165 -4.66 1.06 7.84
N MET A 166 -4.77 0.25 6.78
CA MET A 166 -3.75 -0.72 6.40
C MET A 166 -2.39 -0.09 6.18
N ARG A 167 -2.35 1.05 5.45
CA ARG A 167 -1.08 1.72 5.16
C ARG A 167 -0.45 2.28 6.42
N LEU A 168 -1.19 2.96 7.27
CA LEU A 168 -0.70 3.45 8.56
C LEU A 168 -0.16 2.31 9.42
N THR A 169 -0.89 1.21 9.52
CA THR A 169 -0.45 0.01 10.26
C THR A 169 0.86 -0.57 9.72
N THR A 170 1.00 -0.66 8.39
CA THR A 170 2.24 -1.18 7.78
C THR A 170 3.41 -0.22 7.92
N LEU A 171 3.17 1.10 7.92
CA LEU A 171 4.21 2.10 8.21
C LEU A 171 4.73 1.98 9.65
N LEU A 172 3.85 1.77 10.62
CA LEU A 172 4.25 1.52 12.02
C LEU A 172 5.01 0.19 12.15
N ARG A 173 4.57 -0.88 11.50
CA ARG A 173 5.26 -2.17 11.49
C ARG A 173 6.68 -2.06 10.95
N ASP A 174 6.85 -1.32 9.86
CA ASP A 174 8.11 -1.24 9.12
C ASP A 174 8.96 -0.02 9.54
N LEU A 175 8.57 0.67 10.61
CA LEU A 175 9.22 1.91 11.08
C LEU A 175 10.73 1.71 11.31
N GLY A 176 11.13 0.64 11.99
CA GLY A 176 12.53 0.37 12.30
C GLY A 176 13.39 0.15 11.05
N PRO A 177 13.07 -0.80 10.17
CA PRO A 177 13.77 -0.96 8.88
C PRO A 177 13.77 0.31 8.03
N ALA A 178 12.65 1.03 7.98
CA ALA A 178 12.51 2.26 7.20
C ALA A 178 13.44 3.38 7.72
N ALA A 179 13.45 3.60 9.03
CA ALA A 179 14.28 4.64 9.65
C ALA A 179 15.78 4.36 9.47
N ARG A 180 16.20 3.10 9.58
CA ARG A 180 17.58 2.69 9.27
C ARG A 180 17.96 2.91 7.80
N ALA A 181 16.98 2.87 6.90
CA ALA A 181 17.15 3.21 5.49
C ALA A 181 16.96 4.70 5.18
N GLY A 182 16.90 5.57 6.20
CA GLY A 182 16.74 7.02 6.04
C GLY A 182 15.32 7.47 5.70
N ARG A 183 14.30 6.63 5.93
CA ARG A 183 12.88 6.96 5.75
C ARG A 183 12.16 6.95 7.11
N LEU A 184 11.41 8.01 7.40
CA LEU A 184 10.68 8.15 8.65
C LEU A 184 9.27 8.64 8.36
N CYS A 185 8.32 7.73 8.27
CA CYS A 185 6.93 8.04 7.96
C CYS A 185 6.09 8.41 9.20
N LEU A 186 6.72 9.01 10.21
CA LEU A 186 6.03 9.65 11.33
C LEU A 186 5.85 11.13 11.03
N PRO A 187 4.67 11.72 11.29
CA PRO A 187 4.45 13.14 11.11
C PRO A 187 5.40 13.98 11.97
N ARG A 188 5.93 15.05 11.39
CA ARG A 188 6.77 16.00 12.15
C ARG A 188 6.02 16.62 13.32
N GLU A 189 4.72 16.81 13.20
CA GLU A 189 3.84 17.30 14.27
C GLU A 189 3.84 16.30 15.43
N SER A 190 3.68 15.00 15.17
CA SER A 190 3.72 13.96 16.22
C SER A 190 5.10 13.84 16.87
N LEU A 191 6.18 14.02 16.10
CA LEU A 191 7.54 14.06 16.65
C LEU A 191 7.73 15.27 17.55
N ALA A 192 7.29 16.45 17.13
CA ALA A 192 7.38 17.68 17.90
C ALA A 192 6.57 17.63 19.19
N GLU A 193 5.33 17.12 19.15
CA GLU A 193 4.47 16.92 20.33
C GLU A 193 5.09 15.94 21.34
N ALA A 194 5.79 14.91 20.84
CA ALA A 194 6.54 13.97 21.67
C ALA A 194 7.89 14.53 22.17
N GLY A 195 8.25 15.77 21.80
CA GLY A 195 9.54 16.39 22.17
C GLY A 195 10.75 15.73 21.52
N ILE A 196 10.57 15.04 20.39
CA ILE A 196 11.65 14.36 19.68
C ILE A 196 12.35 15.34 18.74
N VAL A 197 13.58 15.71 19.12
CA VAL A 197 14.52 16.47 18.28
C VAL A 197 15.70 15.57 18.00
N ALA A 198 15.75 14.94 16.82
CA ALA A 198 16.80 13.99 16.44
C ALA A 198 17.55 14.49 15.19
N ALA A 199 18.86 14.26 15.15
CA ALA A 199 19.70 14.63 14.02
C ALA A 199 19.57 13.65 12.85
N SER A 200 19.12 12.43 13.10
CA SER A 200 18.92 11.38 12.10
C SER A 200 17.65 10.57 12.35
N THR A 201 17.15 9.95 11.28
CA THR A 201 15.98 9.05 11.38
C THR A 201 16.24 7.81 12.24
N ALA A 202 17.51 7.37 12.33
CA ALA A 202 17.88 6.24 13.18
C ALA A 202 17.82 6.60 14.68
N GLU A 203 18.23 7.80 15.06
CA GLU A 203 18.17 8.26 16.46
C GLU A 203 16.75 8.33 17.00
N VAL A 204 15.76 8.57 16.13
CA VAL A 204 14.34 8.55 16.53
C VAL A 204 13.94 7.21 17.11
N LEU A 205 14.51 6.09 16.61
CA LEU A 205 14.17 4.73 17.07
C LEU A 205 14.60 4.48 18.52
N ASP A 206 15.66 5.11 18.96
CA ASP A 206 16.21 4.92 20.32
C ASP A 206 15.59 5.93 21.32
N HIS A 207 14.80 6.86 20.83
CA HIS A 207 14.23 7.90 21.68
C HIS A 207 13.16 7.35 22.63
N PRO A 208 13.19 7.67 23.95
CA PRO A 208 12.24 7.14 24.93
C PRO A 208 10.78 7.54 24.65
N ALA A 209 10.53 8.65 23.98
CA ALA A 209 9.19 9.11 23.62
C ALA A 209 8.69 8.58 22.26
N LEU A 210 9.34 7.56 21.64
CA LEU A 210 8.93 7.02 20.35
C LEU A 210 7.49 6.52 20.36
N ASP A 211 7.05 5.84 21.42
CA ASP A 211 5.67 5.37 21.54
C ASP A 211 4.65 6.53 21.53
N ALA A 212 4.99 7.63 22.18
CA ALA A 212 4.16 8.84 22.17
C ALA A 212 4.04 9.43 20.75
N ALA A 213 5.14 9.44 19.97
CA ALA A 213 5.11 9.89 18.58
C ALA A 213 4.33 8.94 17.66
N CYS A 214 4.31 7.64 17.93
CA CYS A 214 3.55 6.65 17.16
C CYS A 214 2.05 6.65 17.52
N ALA A 215 1.68 7.03 18.73
CA ALA A 215 0.30 6.94 19.23
C ALA A 215 -0.75 7.64 18.36
N PRO A 216 -0.55 8.90 17.88
CA PRO A 216 -1.53 9.56 17.00
C PRO A 216 -1.73 8.83 15.68
N VAL A 217 -0.67 8.23 15.12
CA VAL A 217 -0.74 7.45 13.87
C VAL A 217 -1.53 6.15 14.10
N ALA A 218 -1.30 5.47 15.23
CA ALA A 218 -2.03 4.27 15.61
C ALA A 218 -3.50 4.58 15.89
N ALA A 219 -3.80 5.69 16.56
CA ALA A 219 -5.17 6.14 16.81
C ALA A 219 -5.92 6.41 15.50
N THR A 220 -5.32 7.15 14.56
CA THR A 220 -5.89 7.37 13.23
C THR A 220 -6.13 6.05 12.49
N ALA A 221 -5.21 5.09 12.55
CA ALA A 221 -5.42 3.77 11.94
C ALA A 221 -6.62 3.05 12.55
N SER A 222 -6.78 3.07 13.88
CA SER A 222 -7.91 2.46 14.58
C SER A 222 -9.24 3.10 14.18
N GLU A 223 -9.31 4.43 14.09
CA GLU A 223 -10.50 5.16 13.63
C GLU A 223 -10.88 4.76 12.20
N ARG A 224 -9.90 4.66 11.31
CA ARG A 224 -10.15 4.25 9.92
C ARG A 224 -10.60 2.79 9.81
N PHE A 225 -10.11 1.87 10.67
CA PHE A 225 -10.64 0.51 10.74
C PHE A 225 -12.08 0.49 11.23
N ALA A 226 -12.42 1.30 12.25
CA ALA A 226 -13.80 1.42 12.72
C ALA A 226 -14.74 1.92 11.61
N ASP A 227 -14.33 2.96 10.87
CA ASP A 227 -15.08 3.46 9.71
C ASP A 227 -15.28 2.36 8.66
N ALA A 228 -14.21 1.65 8.29
CA ALA A 228 -14.28 0.56 7.32
C ALA A 228 -15.22 -0.57 7.79
N ARG A 229 -15.19 -0.89 9.08
CA ARG A 229 -16.07 -1.91 9.66
C ARG A 229 -17.54 -1.52 9.57
N LEU A 230 -17.87 -0.24 9.81
CA LEU A 230 -19.23 0.29 9.67
C LEU A 230 -19.71 0.26 8.21
N MET A 231 -18.82 0.53 7.25
CA MET A 231 -19.15 0.56 5.81
C MET A 231 -19.18 -0.84 5.16
N LEU A 232 -18.56 -1.85 5.76
CA LEU A 232 -18.45 -3.19 5.17
C LEU A 232 -19.79 -3.81 4.76
N PRO A 233 -20.91 -3.65 5.50
CA PRO A 233 -22.22 -4.16 5.08
C PRO A 233 -22.76 -3.55 3.78
N GLU A 234 -22.29 -2.38 3.38
CA GLU A 234 -22.72 -1.69 2.16
C GLU A 234 -21.95 -2.13 0.91
N VAL A 235 -20.78 -2.77 1.11
CA VAL A 235 -19.97 -3.32 0.02
C VAL A 235 -20.68 -4.54 -0.59
N ALA A 236 -20.59 -4.72 -1.91
CA ALA A 236 -21.22 -5.84 -2.62
C ALA A 236 -20.77 -7.21 -2.09
N LEU A 237 -21.71 -8.15 -2.02
CA LEU A 237 -21.49 -9.49 -1.46
C LEU A 237 -20.26 -10.23 -2.00
N PRO A 238 -19.96 -10.24 -3.32
CA PRO A 238 -18.80 -10.93 -3.84
C PRO A 238 -17.46 -10.41 -3.31
N ALA A 239 -17.40 -9.12 -2.92
CA ALA A 239 -16.17 -8.48 -2.44
C ALA A 239 -15.95 -8.68 -0.93
N ARG A 240 -17.02 -8.82 -0.15
CA ARG A 240 -16.99 -8.83 1.33
C ARG A 240 -16.06 -9.86 1.95
N PRO A 241 -16.02 -11.15 1.52
CA PRO A 241 -15.16 -12.14 2.17
C PRO A 241 -13.66 -11.78 2.11
N PHE A 242 -13.22 -11.32 0.95
CA PHE A 242 -11.85 -10.87 0.76
C PHE A 242 -11.54 -9.63 1.58
N LEU A 243 -12.37 -8.59 1.46
CA LEU A 243 -12.16 -7.30 2.13
C LEU A 243 -12.27 -7.40 3.65
N ARG A 244 -13.19 -8.22 4.17
CA ARG A 244 -13.29 -8.54 5.60
C ARG A 244 -12.03 -9.23 6.12
N ALA A 245 -11.54 -10.24 5.39
CA ALA A 245 -10.34 -10.95 5.80
C ALA A 245 -9.12 -10.03 5.86
N VAL A 246 -9.01 -9.12 4.89
CA VAL A 246 -7.94 -8.10 4.83
C VAL A 246 -8.08 -7.13 6.02
N LEU A 247 -9.28 -6.63 6.30
CA LEU A 247 -9.56 -5.74 7.42
C LEU A 247 -9.14 -6.39 8.75
N GLU A 248 -9.69 -7.56 9.07
CA GLU A 248 -9.41 -8.26 10.33
C GLU A 248 -7.92 -8.59 10.49
N ALA A 249 -7.22 -8.94 9.40
CA ALA A 249 -5.79 -9.25 9.47
C ALA A 249 -4.95 -8.02 9.84
N HIS A 250 -5.33 -6.85 9.39
CA HIS A 250 -4.57 -5.63 9.67
C HIS A 250 -4.97 -5.00 11.02
N GLU A 251 -6.20 -5.19 11.47
CA GLU A 251 -6.59 -4.87 12.85
C GLU A 251 -5.77 -5.70 13.85
N ASP A 252 -5.72 -7.03 13.67
CA ASP A 252 -4.89 -7.91 14.52
C ASP A 252 -3.41 -7.50 14.52
N LEU A 253 -2.90 -7.05 13.36
CA LEU A 253 -1.53 -6.53 13.27
C LEU A 253 -1.38 -5.25 14.08
N LEU A 254 -2.31 -4.29 13.99
CA LEU A 254 -2.26 -3.05 14.75
C LEU A 254 -2.32 -3.31 16.26
N GLU A 255 -3.19 -4.21 16.70
CA GLU A 255 -3.27 -4.65 18.10
C GLU A 255 -1.95 -5.26 18.58
N THR A 256 -1.34 -6.11 17.75
CA THR A 256 -0.02 -6.72 18.04
C THR A 256 1.07 -5.65 18.17
N LEU A 257 1.09 -4.64 17.30
CA LEU A 257 2.04 -3.54 17.37
C LEU A 257 1.85 -2.72 18.65
N HIS A 258 0.59 -2.42 18.99
CA HIS A 258 0.25 -1.68 20.20
C HIS A 258 0.69 -2.43 21.47
N ALA A 259 0.43 -3.75 21.54
CA ALA A 259 0.84 -4.58 22.69
C ALA A 259 2.36 -4.68 22.86
N ARG A 260 3.15 -4.56 21.78
CA ARG A 260 4.61 -4.65 21.80
C ARG A 260 5.32 -3.31 22.05
N GLY A 261 4.64 -2.19 21.85
CA GLY A 261 5.22 -0.85 21.98
C GLY A 261 6.50 -0.67 21.14
N ARG A 262 7.49 0.06 21.68
CA ARG A 262 8.77 0.33 20.99
C ARG A 262 9.49 -0.92 20.45
N GLY A 263 9.29 -2.06 21.07
CA GLY A 263 9.83 -3.33 20.57
C GLY A 263 9.37 -3.67 19.16
N ALA A 264 8.16 -3.26 18.76
CA ALA A 264 7.65 -3.47 17.41
C ALA A 264 8.36 -2.57 16.37
N ALA A 265 8.71 -1.34 16.76
CA ALA A 265 9.44 -0.42 15.87
C ALA A 265 10.89 -0.89 15.60
N VAL A 266 11.53 -1.46 16.60
CA VAL A 266 12.92 -1.97 16.48
C VAL A 266 12.95 -3.32 15.77
N GLN A 267 12.03 -4.22 16.13
CA GLN A 267 11.90 -5.56 15.53
C GLN A 267 10.46 -5.78 15.09
N PRO A 268 10.18 -5.68 13.78
CA PRO A 268 8.83 -5.88 13.27
C PRO A 268 8.31 -7.27 13.72
N PRO A 269 7.01 -7.40 14.04
CA PRO A 269 6.43 -8.68 14.40
C PRO A 269 6.58 -9.67 13.25
N PRO A 270 6.75 -10.96 13.56
CA PRO A 270 6.78 -11.98 12.53
C PRO A 270 5.49 -11.94 11.72
N SER A 271 5.61 -12.11 10.40
CA SER A 271 4.43 -12.28 9.56
C SER A 271 3.61 -13.47 10.05
N PRO A 272 2.27 -13.41 10.03
CA PRO A 272 1.43 -14.55 10.40
C PRO A 272 1.87 -15.78 9.62
N GLY A 273 2.05 -16.90 10.32
CA GLY A 273 2.48 -18.14 9.69
C GLY A 273 1.48 -18.59 8.60
N ARG A 274 1.96 -19.31 7.58
CA ARG A 274 1.12 -19.80 6.46
C ARG A 274 -0.11 -20.58 6.94
N VAL A 275 0.00 -21.31 8.06
CA VAL A 275 -1.10 -22.06 8.67
C VAL A 275 -2.17 -21.12 9.23
N ALA A 276 -1.77 -20.06 9.94
CA ALA A 276 -2.72 -19.07 10.48
C ALA A 276 -3.47 -18.32 9.35
N LEU A 277 -2.75 -17.97 8.28
CA LEU A 277 -3.34 -17.35 7.09
C LEU A 277 -4.29 -18.31 6.37
N ALA A 278 -3.92 -19.59 6.22
CA ALA A 278 -4.77 -20.62 5.63
C ALA A 278 -6.04 -20.85 6.46
N ALA A 279 -5.92 -20.93 7.78
CA ALA A 279 -7.05 -21.05 8.69
C ALA A 279 -8.02 -19.85 8.59
N ARG A 280 -7.46 -18.62 8.42
CA ARG A 280 -8.26 -17.41 8.19
C ARG A 280 -9.03 -17.49 6.88
N VAL A 281 -8.36 -17.85 5.78
CA VAL A 281 -9.01 -18.05 4.47
C VAL A 281 -10.14 -19.07 4.56
N LEU A 282 -9.90 -20.19 5.24
CA LEU A 282 -10.91 -21.24 5.43
C LEU A 282 -12.14 -20.73 6.21
N ARG A 283 -11.91 -20.01 7.31
CA ARG A 283 -12.96 -19.40 8.13
C ARG A 283 -13.85 -18.47 7.30
N HIS A 284 -13.26 -17.56 6.51
CA HIS A 284 -14.01 -16.60 5.70
C HIS A 284 -14.75 -17.26 4.55
N ARG A 285 -14.19 -18.33 3.98
CA ARG A 285 -14.82 -19.08 2.89
C ARG A 285 -16.12 -19.76 3.35
N PHE A 286 -16.15 -20.28 4.58
CA PHE A 286 -17.36 -20.91 5.15
C PHE A 286 -18.36 -19.90 5.70
N ARG A 287 -17.93 -18.77 6.24
CA ARG A 287 -18.85 -17.70 6.71
C ARG A 287 -19.47 -16.87 5.58
N GLY A 288 -18.91 -16.88 4.39
CA GLY A 288 -19.45 -16.18 3.23
C GLY A 288 -20.47 -17.03 2.43
N ALA A 289 -20.68 -18.28 2.80
CA ALA A 289 -21.64 -19.19 2.19
C ALA A 289 -22.96 -19.31 3.00
N ALA A 290 -23.08 -18.62 4.13
CA ALA A 290 -24.28 -18.46 4.94
C ALA A 290 -24.77 -17.01 4.83
#